data_b33f15e53265e1777f3fb350e8de810f
#
_entry.id   b33f15e53265e1777f3fb350e8de810f
#
_cell.length_a   1.000
_cell.length_b   1.000
_cell.length_c   1.000
_cell.angle_alpha   90.00
_cell.angle_beta   90.00
_cell.angle_gamma   90.00
#
_symmetry.space_group_name_H-M   'P 1'
#
loop_
_entity.id
_entity.type
_entity.pdbx_description
1 polymer ?
#
loop_
_entity_poly.entity_id
_entity_poly.type
_entity_poly.pdbx_seq_one_letter_code
_entity_poly.pdbx_strand_id
1 'polypeptide(L)'
;MKYNKNDLTGKRFGKLSVIAETDNRADSGSIVWQCNCDCGNIVEISSKRLVNGLATSCGCYQKERQKQSMKELHRKQFKDNTNIDLISKQQANSNSHSGVRGVHWCSSKNKWIATLSFQKKLVLNKAFSNKKDAIKARKDAEEKYFKPIIDKYAKKR
;
A
#
# COMPACT_ATOMS: atom_id res chain seq x y z
N MET A 1 38.72 3.66 -34.92
CA MET A 1 37.57 2.75 -35.05
C MET A 1 36.31 3.57 -35.02
N LYS A 2 35.51 3.60 -36.12
CA LYS A 2 34.22 4.28 -36.12
C LYS A 2 33.26 3.49 -35.19
N TYR A 3 32.94 4.04 -34.04
CA TYR A 3 31.92 3.51 -33.17
C TYR A 3 30.61 3.56 -33.94
N ASN A 4 30.03 2.42 -34.22
CA ASN A 4 28.76 2.33 -34.93
C ASN A 4 27.67 2.71 -33.93
N LYS A 5 27.36 4.00 -33.90
CA LYS A 5 26.40 4.62 -33.00
C LYS A 5 25.02 4.19 -33.48
N ASN A 6 24.38 3.26 -32.78
CA ASN A 6 22.98 2.92 -33.05
C ASN A 6 22.10 4.14 -32.71
N ASP A 7 21.75 4.90 -33.73
CA ASP A 7 20.77 5.99 -33.58
C ASP A 7 19.41 5.39 -33.24
N LEU A 8 18.86 5.83 -32.10
CA LEU A 8 17.56 5.43 -31.60
C LEU A 8 16.49 6.49 -31.84
N THR A 9 16.81 7.63 -32.45
CA THR A 9 15.88 8.72 -32.74
C THR A 9 14.66 8.20 -33.50
N GLY A 10 13.46 8.56 -33.04
CA GLY A 10 12.19 8.14 -33.62
C GLY A 10 11.76 6.70 -33.32
N LYS A 11 12.64 5.88 -32.73
CA LYS A 11 12.28 4.51 -32.36
C LYS A 11 11.35 4.50 -31.14
N ARG A 12 10.48 3.48 -31.09
CA ARG A 12 9.53 3.30 -30.02
C ARG A 12 9.86 2.08 -29.15
N PHE A 13 9.81 2.28 -27.83
CA PHE A 13 10.05 1.25 -26.81
C PHE A 13 8.87 1.24 -25.81
N GLY A 14 7.88 0.41 -26.09
CA GLY A 14 6.64 0.39 -25.33
C GLY A 14 5.87 1.71 -25.43
N LYS A 15 5.71 2.42 -24.32
CA LYS A 15 5.09 3.75 -24.24
C LYS A 15 6.08 4.92 -24.44
N LEU A 16 7.32 4.64 -24.77
CA LEU A 16 8.37 5.63 -24.95
C LEU A 16 8.69 5.82 -26.43
N SER A 17 8.70 7.04 -26.91
CA SER A 17 9.21 7.45 -28.23
C SER A 17 10.47 8.26 -28.03
N VAL A 18 11.57 7.84 -28.64
CA VAL A 18 12.87 8.53 -28.53
C VAL A 18 12.84 9.82 -29.34
N ILE A 19 13.18 10.93 -28.70
CA ILE A 19 13.22 12.26 -29.33
C ILE A 19 14.62 12.57 -29.87
N ALA A 20 15.60 12.56 -28.98
CA ALA A 20 16.97 12.95 -29.28
C ALA A 20 17.97 12.35 -28.31
N GLU A 21 19.24 12.30 -28.72
CA GLU A 21 20.36 12.01 -27.82
C GLU A 21 20.62 13.19 -26.90
N THR A 22 21.05 12.92 -25.69
CA THR A 22 21.54 13.94 -24.75
C THR A 22 23.04 13.89 -24.61
N ASP A 23 23.64 14.97 -24.11
CA ASP A 23 25.07 14.99 -23.77
C ASP A 23 25.46 14.11 -22.58
N ASN A 24 24.41 13.64 -21.82
CA ASN A 24 24.58 12.83 -20.65
C ASN A 24 25.00 11.39 -21.01
N ARG A 25 25.79 10.79 -20.13
CA ARG A 25 26.13 9.37 -20.16
C ARG A 25 25.74 8.71 -18.86
N ALA A 26 25.20 7.49 -18.95
CA ALA A 26 24.94 6.68 -17.79
C ALA A 26 26.26 6.19 -17.16
N ASP A 27 26.22 5.74 -15.90
CA ASP A 27 27.40 5.21 -15.17
C ASP A 27 28.13 4.09 -15.95
N SER A 28 27.39 3.35 -16.77
CA SER A 28 27.94 2.33 -17.67
C SER A 28 28.55 2.88 -18.95
N GLY A 29 28.69 4.20 -19.13
CA GLY A 29 29.11 4.85 -20.35
C GLY A 29 28.11 4.83 -21.50
N SER A 30 26.89 4.27 -21.28
CA SER A 30 25.88 4.20 -22.32
C SER A 30 25.29 5.59 -22.62
N ILE A 31 24.97 5.84 -23.89
CA ILE A 31 24.29 7.05 -24.36
C ILE A 31 22.92 7.17 -23.64
N VAL A 32 22.60 8.36 -23.20
CA VAL A 32 21.29 8.70 -22.62
C VAL A 32 20.45 9.40 -23.69
N TRP A 33 19.20 8.97 -23.80
CA TRP A 33 18.25 9.45 -24.78
C TRP A 33 17.07 10.13 -24.07
N GLN A 34 16.68 11.28 -24.60
CA GLN A 34 15.44 11.93 -24.22
C GLN A 34 14.28 11.21 -24.89
N CYS A 35 13.29 10.80 -24.10
CA CYS A 35 12.14 10.04 -24.57
C CYS A 35 10.85 10.71 -24.11
N ASN A 36 9.88 10.80 -25.03
CA ASN A 36 8.51 11.19 -24.71
C ASN A 36 7.68 9.95 -24.39
N CYS A 37 6.97 9.96 -23.29
CA CYS A 37 6.06 8.88 -22.91
C CYS A 37 4.62 9.22 -23.35
N ASP A 38 3.82 8.21 -23.70
CA ASP A 38 2.40 8.39 -24.09
C ASP A 38 1.57 9.12 -23.03
N CYS A 39 2.04 9.18 -21.77
CA CYS A 39 1.39 9.96 -20.71
C CYS A 39 1.77 11.46 -20.72
N GLY A 40 2.56 11.91 -21.66
CA GLY A 40 3.04 13.30 -21.81
C GLY A 40 4.33 13.63 -21.06
N ASN A 41 4.85 12.72 -20.23
CA ASN A 41 6.09 12.98 -19.50
C ASN A 41 7.32 12.76 -20.39
N ILE A 42 8.28 13.69 -20.32
CA ILE A 42 9.61 13.54 -20.94
C ILE A 42 10.57 12.98 -19.89
N VAL A 43 11.36 11.96 -20.28
CA VAL A 43 12.32 11.28 -19.40
C VAL A 43 13.61 10.96 -20.15
N GLU A 44 14.71 10.93 -19.41
CA GLU A 44 16.02 10.53 -19.93
C GLU A 44 16.31 9.08 -19.58
N ILE A 45 16.66 8.27 -20.58
CA ILE A 45 16.85 6.84 -20.42
C ILE A 45 18.07 6.38 -21.22
N SER A 46 18.90 5.55 -20.61
CA SER A 46 20.08 4.99 -21.29
C SER A 46 19.71 4.02 -22.41
N SER A 47 20.48 4.04 -23.51
CA SER A 47 20.30 3.15 -24.65
C SER A 47 20.22 1.68 -24.25
N LYS A 48 21.05 1.25 -23.30
CA LYS A 48 21.05 -0.12 -22.75
C LYS A 48 19.68 -0.51 -22.16
N ARG A 49 19.04 0.39 -21.40
CA ARG A 49 17.73 0.11 -20.81
C ARG A 49 16.60 0.07 -21.83
N LEU A 50 16.69 0.90 -22.87
CA LEU A 50 15.71 0.92 -23.97
C LEU A 50 15.80 -0.38 -24.78
N VAL A 51 17.00 -0.69 -25.29
CA VAL A 51 17.22 -1.84 -26.19
C VAL A 51 16.95 -3.18 -25.49
N ASN A 52 17.30 -3.30 -24.21
CA ASN A 52 17.05 -4.52 -23.41
C ASN A 52 15.58 -4.62 -22.91
N GLY A 53 14.72 -3.69 -23.27
CA GLY A 53 13.30 -3.70 -22.83
C GLY A 53 13.09 -3.44 -21.33
N LEU A 54 14.13 -2.99 -20.61
CA LEU A 54 14.06 -2.68 -19.19
C LEU A 54 13.34 -1.36 -18.90
N ALA A 55 13.16 -0.51 -19.91
CA ALA A 55 12.42 0.73 -19.84
C ALA A 55 11.37 0.77 -20.95
N THR A 56 10.11 0.64 -20.57
CA THR A 56 8.96 0.64 -21.48
C THR A 56 7.99 1.81 -21.23
N SER A 57 8.25 2.62 -20.20
CA SER A 57 7.46 3.82 -19.84
C SER A 57 8.29 4.73 -18.93
N CYS A 58 7.81 5.94 -18.67
CA CYS A 58 8.39 6.86 -17.68
C CYS A 58 8.17 6.43 -16.20
N GLY A 59 7.66 5.23 -15.96
CA GLY A 59 7.21 4.73 -14.66
C GLY A 59 5.69 4.88 -14.44
N CYS A 60 4.98 5.57 -15.33
CA CYS A 60 3.51 5.73 -15.25
C CYS A 60 2.79 4.38 -15.27
N TYR A 61 3.23 3.44 -16.09
CA TYR A 61 2.64 2.11 -16.18
C TYR A 61 2.75 1.33 -14.86
N GLN A 62 3.89 1.41 -14.19
CA GLN A 62 4.09 0.76 -12.90
C GLN A 62 3.23 1.40 -11.80
N LYS A 63 3.15 2.74 -11.78
CA LYS A 63 2.27 3.48 -10.86
C LYS A 63 0.81 3.11 -11.07
N GLU A 64 0.37 2.99 -12.30
CA GLU A 64 -1.00 2.61 -12.63
C GLU A 64 -1.33 1.17 -12.21
N ARG A 65 -0.44 0.21 -12.48
CA ARG A 65 -0.57 -1.17 -11.99
C ARG A 65 -0.64 -1.24 -10.48
N GLN A 66 0.24 -0.53 -9.78
CA GLN A 66 0.21 -0.47 -8.31
C GLN A 66 -1.12 0.10 -7.80
N LYS A 67 -1.62 1.17 -8.41
CA LYS A 67 -2.91 1.78 -8.05
C LYS A 67 -4.08 0.81 -8.27
N GLN A 68 -4.07 0.07 -9.36
CA GLN A 68 -5.09 -0.95 -9.65
C GLN A 68 -5.02 -2.12 -8.67
N SER A 69 -3.83 -2.66 -8.39
CA SER A 69 -3.63 -3.72 -7.41
C SER A 69 -4.07 -3.30 -6.01
N MET A 70 -3.74 -2.07 -5.60
CA MET A 70 -4.20 -1.53 -4.31
C MET A 70 -5.72 -1.36 -4.24
N LYS A 71 -6.35 -0.90 -5.31
CA LYS A 71 -7.83 -0.80 -5.38
C LYS A 71 -8.47 -2.18 -5.27
N GLU A 72 -7.92 -3.17 -5.95
CA GLU A 72 -8.45 -4.54 -5.91
C GLU A 72 -8.27 -5.17 -4.53
N LEU A 73 -7.09 -5.01 -3.92
CA LEU A 73 -6.82 -5.45 -2.56
C LEU A 73 -7.77 -4.79 -1.56
N HIS A 74 -7.96 -3.48 -1.67
CA HIS A 74 -8.92 -2.75 -0.84
C HIS A 74 -10.34 -3.30 -1.02
N ARG A 75 -10.78 -3.54 -2.25
CA ARG A 75 -12.11 -4.10 -2.53
C ARG A 75 -12.29 -5.50 -1.92
N LYS A 76 -11.23 -6.33 -1.92
CA LYS A 76 -11.25 -7.67 -1.32
C LYS A 76 -11.32 -7.61 0.21
N GLN A 77 -10.55 -6.73 0.82
CA GLN A 77 -10.42 -6.63 2.28
C GLN A 77 -11.52 -5.81 2.93
N PHE A 78 -12.02 -4.76 2.24
CA PHE A 78 -13.04 -3.89 2.79
C PHE A 78 -14.44 -4.35 2.36
N LYS A 79 -15.26 -4.72 3.34
CA LYS A 79 -16.67 -5.06 3.20
C LYS A 79 -17.46 -4.30 4.25
N ASP A 80 -18.61 -3.76 3.87
CA ASP A 80 -19.46 -2.96 4.74
C ASP A 80 -18.66 -1.88 5.52
N ASN A 81 -17.79 -1.13 4.82
CA ASN A 81 -16.87 -0.14 5.40
C ASN A 81 -15.93 -0.67 6.50
N THR A 82 -15.67 -1.99 6.51
CA THR A 82 -14.83 -2.65 7.51
C THR A 82 -13.76 -3.49 6.83
N ASN A 83 -12.52 -3.42 7.34
CA ASN A 83 -11.46 -4.30 6.90
C ASN A 83 -11.59 -5.66 7.60
N ILE A 84 -12.03 -6.68 6.83
CA ILE A 84 -12.32 -8.02 7.36
C ILE A 84 -11.05 -8.68 7.91
N ASP A 85 -9.93 -8.60 7.19
CA ASP A 85 -8.67 -9.22 7.64
C ASP A 85 -8.18 -8.59 8.95
N LEU A 86 -8.43 -7.29 9.13
CA LEU A 86 -8.02 -6.57 10.32
C LEU A 86 -8.85 -6.93 11.56
N ILE A 87 -10.17 -7.09 11.40
CA ILE A 87 -11.05 -7.47 12.51
C ILE A 87 -10.98 -8.95 12.85
N SER A 88 -10.58 -9.80 11.89
CA SER A 88 -10.37 -11.24 12.11
C SER A 88 -9.07 -11.55 12.85
N LYS A 89 -8.09 -10.65 12.83
CA LYS A 89 -6.82 -10.81 13.56
C LYS A 89 -7.01 -10.50 15.04
N GLN A 90 -6.99 -11.54 15.86
CA GLN A 90 -7.11 -11.40 17.33
C GLN A 90 -5.79 -11.01 18.03
N GLN A 91 -4.65 -11.14 17.33
CA GLN A 91 -3.34 -10.85 17.92
C GLN A 91 -3.14 -9.35 18.19
N ALA A 92 -2.70 -9.06 19.39
CA ALA A 92 -2.20 -7.73 19.74
C ALA A 92 -0.87 -7.44 19.04
N ASN A 93 -0.55 -6.16 18.85
CA ASN A 93 0.77 -5.77 18.37
C ASN A 93 1.85 -6.17 19.37
N SER A 94 3.07 -6.46 18.91
CA SER A 94 4.21 -6.89 19.74
C SER A 94 4.55 -5.92 20.89
N ASN A 95 4.27 -4.64 20.70
CA ASN A 95 4.49 -3.59 21.70
C ASN A 95 3.27 -3.34 22.64
N SER A 96 2.28 -4.21 22.62
CA SER A 96 1.09 -4.06 23.46
C SER A 96 1.33 -4.52 24.89
N HIS A 97 1.36 -3.61 25.85
CA HIS A 97 1.48 -3.92 27.30
C HIS A 97 0.25 -4.66 27.87
N SER A 98 -0.89 -4.55 27.22
CA SER A 98 -2.10 -5.27 27.64
C SER A 98 -2.19 -6.69 27.12
N GLY A 99 -1.50 -6.99 26.00
CA GLY A 99 -1.65 -8.24 25.24
C GLY A 99 -2.97 -8.33 24.48
N VAL A 100 -3.81 -7.30 24.49
CA VAL A 100 -5.09 -7.24 23.80
C VAL A 100 -5.20 -5.96 23.00
N ARG A 101 -5.63 -6.09 21.76
CA ARG A 101 -5.80 -4.95 20.86
C ARG A 101 -6.90 -4.01 21.35
N GLY A 102 -6.62 -2.69 21.36
CA GLY A 102 -7.57 -1.67 21.78
C GLY A 102 -7.77 -1.57 23.30
N VAL A 103 -6.92 -2.23 24.09
CA VAL A 103 -6.83 -2.05 25.55
C VAL A 103 -5.45 -1.50 25.90
N HIS A 104 -5.38 -0.38 26.60
CA HIS A 104 -4.13 0.25 27.01
C HIS A 104 -4.27 0.92 28.39
N TRP A 105 -3.12 1.09 29.04
CA TRP A 105 -3.04 1.84 30.28
C TRP A 105 -2.93 3.35 30.00
N CYS A 106 -3.72 4.14 30.68
CA CYS A 106 -3.67 5.60 30.63
C CYS A 106 -3.13 6.14 31.95
N SER A 107 -1.88 6.59 31.94
CA SER A 107 -1.18 7.09 33.14
C SER A 107 -1.88 8.34 33.73
N SER A 108 -2.34 9.26 32.88
CA SER A 108 -2.99 10.49 33.33
C SER A 108 -4.31 10.25 34.08
N LYS A 109 -5.01 9.15 33.76
CA LYS A 109 -6.27 8.75 34.39
C LYS A 109 -6.11 7.65 35.43
N ASN A 110 -4.92 7.07 35.51
CA ASN A 110 -4.61 5.89 36.33
C ASN A 110 -5.64 4.77 36.13
N LYS A 111 -5.98 4.48 34.86
CA LYS A 111 -7.01 3.51 34.48
C LYS A 111 -6.66 2.78 33.17
N TRP A 112 -7.22 1.60 33.04
CA TRP A 112 -7.23 0.85 31.79
C TRP A 112 -8.33 1.38 30.86
N ILE A 113 -8.00 1.69 29.65
CA ILE A 113 -8.97 2.16 28.65
C ILE A 113 -9.19 1.07 27.61
N ALA A 114 -10.45 0.75 27.36
CA ALA A 114 -10.87 -0.11 26.25
C ALA A 114 -11.52 0.74 25.16
N THR A 115 -11.01 0.62 23.95
CA THR A 115 -11.50 1.35 22.76
C THR A 115 -11.82 0.41 21.63
N LEU A 116 -12.91 0.66 20.90
CA LEU A 116 -13.26 -0.03 19.67
C LEU A 116 -13.86 0.96 18.68
N SER A 117 -13.31 1.00 17.48
CA SER A 117 -13.92 1.71 16.36
C SER A 117 -14.48 0.71 15.36
N PHE A 118 -15.70 0.94 14.93
CA PHE A 118 -16.39 0.11 13.93
C PHE A 118 -17.06 1.02 12.90
N GLN A 119 -16.85 0.75 11.61
CA GLN A 119 -17.39 1.56 10.51
C GLN A 119 -17.11 3.06 10.67
N LYS A 120 -15.87 3.39 11.05
CA LYS A 120 -15.39 4.76 11.32
C LYS A 120 -16.03 5.45 12.52
N LYS A 121 -16.86 4.75 13.31
CA LYS A 121 -17.47 5.27 14.55
C LYS A 121 -16.80 4.64 15.76
N LEU A 122 -16.58 5.43 16.79
CA LEU A 122 -16.09 4.96 18.09
C LEU A 122 -17.26 4.35 18.86
N VAL A 123 -17.32 3.01 18.94
CA VAL A 123 -18.43 2.27 19.55
C VAL A 123 -18.13 1.82 20.97
N LEU A 124 -16.87 1.81 21.38
CA LEU A 124 -16.43 1.61 22.74
C LEU A 124 -15.31 2.59 23.07
N ASN A 125 -15.47 3.33 24.18
CA ASN A 125 -14.41 4.14 24.80
C ASN A 125 -14.72 4.25 26.29
N LYS A 126 -14.25 3.30 27.08
CA LYS A 126 -14.52 3.23 28.53
C LYS A 126 -13.24 3.01 29.32
N ALA A 127 -13.18 3.61 30.49
CA ALA A 127 -12.09 3.48 31.45
C ALA A 127 -12.49 2.52 32.59
N PHE A 128 -11.55 1.66 32.99
CA PHE A 128 -11.73 0.64 34.00
C PHE A 128 -10.56 0.69 35.00
N SER A 129 -10.84 0.43 36.26
CA SER A 129 -9.80 0.31 37.29
C SER A 129 -9.01 -0.98 37.15
N ASN A 130 -9.63 -2.03 36.59
CA ASN A 130 -9.03 -3.35 36.44
C ASN A 130 -8.78 -3.68 34.97
N LYS A 131 -7.61 -4.24 34.67
CA LYS A 131 -7.23 -4.72 33.32
C LYS A 131 -8.19 -5.79 32.79
N LYS A 132 -8.62 -6.72 33.66
CA LYS A 132 -9.52 -7.84 33.24
C LYS A 132 -10.86 -7.31 32.75
N ASP A 133 -11.42 -6.28 33.41
CA ASP A 133 -12.71 -5.69 33.05
C ASP A 133 -12.63 -4.93 31.72
N ALA A 134 -11.52 -4.22 31.49
CA ALA A 134 -11.25 -3.56 30.21
C ALA A 134 -11.14 -4.58 29.06
N ILE A 135 -10.48 -5.70 29.28
CA ILE A 135 -10.36 -6.79 28.30
C ILE A 135 -11.73 -7.41 28.02
N LYS A 136 -12.52 -7.69 29.07
CA LYS A 136 -13.87 -8.23 28.93
C LYS A 136 -14.76 -7.31 28.11
N ALA A 137 -14.81 -6.03 28.47
CA ALA A 137 -15.62 -5.04 27.74
C ALA A 137 -15.19 -4.92 26.25
N ARG A 138 -13.90 -5.06 25.96
CA ARG A 138 -13.39 -5.08 24.59
C ARG A 138 -13.85 -6.32 23.81
N LYS A 139 -13.77 -7.51 24.41
CA LYS A 139 -14.22 -8.76 23.81
C LYS A 139 -15.73 -8.77 23.55
N ASP A 140 -16.52 -8.30 24.51
CA ASP A 140 -17.98 -8.20 24.37
C ASP A 140 -18.36 -7.25 23.21
N ALA A 141 -17.63 -6.15 23.06
CA ALA A 141 -17.83 -5.24 21.95
C ALA A 141 -17.39 -5.85 20.60
N GLU A 142 -16.29 -6.61 20.55
CA GLU A 142 -15.88 -7.34 19.35
C GLU A 142 -16.91 -8.39 18.95
N GLU A 143 -17.43 -9.13 19.88
CA GLU A 143 -18.49 -10.10 19.63
C GLU A 143 -19.75 -9.43 19.07
N LYS A 144 -20.16 -8.31 19.63
CA LYS A 144 -21.33 -7.57 19.19
C LYS A 144 -21.19 -6.96 17.79
N TYR A 145 -20.02 -6.38 17.48
CA TYR A 145 -19.85 -5.57 16.26
C TYR A 145 -19.07 -6.30 15.16
N PHE A 146 -18.07 -7.12 15.50
CA PHE A 146 -17.20 -7.78 14.51
C PHE A 146 -17.75 -9.14 14.09
N LYS A 147 -18.24 -9.95 15.04
CA LYS A 147 -18.72 -11.30 14.77
C LYS A 147 -19.79 -11.37 13.66
N PRO A 148 -20.83 -10.52 13.65
CA PRO A 148 -21.83 -10.56 12.58
C PRO A 148 -21.23 -10.32 11.19
N ILE A 149 -20.23 -9.44 11.08
CA ILE A 149 -19.55 -9.15 9.82
C ILE A 149 -18.63 -10.31 9.43
N ILE A 150 -17.86 -10.84 10.38
CA ILE A 150 -16.98 -11.99 10.13
C ILE A 150 -17.83 -13.18 9.65
N ASP A 151 -18.90 -13.52 10.32
CA ASP A 151 -19.78 -14.65 9.99
C ASP A 151 -20.43 -14.48 8.61
N LYS A 152 -20.85 -13.26 8.28
CA LYS A 152 -21.44 -12.92 6.97
C LYS A 152 -20.47 -13.20 5.81
N TYR A 153 -19.17 -12.95 6.01
CA TYR A 153 -18.16 -13.07 4.95
C TYR A 153 -17.29 -14.33 5.05
N ALA A 154 -17.24 -15.01 6.21
CA ALA A 154 -16.58 -16.31 6.36
C ALA A 154 -17.28 -17.43 5.57
N LYS A 155 -18.61 -17.38 5.48
CA LYS A 155 -19.43 -18.34 4.71
C LYS A 155 -19.32 -18.22 3.18
N LYS A 156 -18.58 -17.23 2.67
CA LYS A 156 -18.41 -16.99 1.21
C LYS A 156 -17.01 -17.32 0.69
N ARG A 157 -16.18 -18.00 1.49
CA ARG A 157 -14.88 -18.54 1.06
C ARG A 157 -14.97 -20.00 0.67
#